data_d417f456533fbf765efe696de79738ae
#
_entry.id   d417f456533fbf765efe696de79738ae
#
_cell.length_a   1.000
_cell.length_b   1.000
_cell.length_c   1.000
_cell.angle_alpha   90.00
_cell.angle_beta   90.00
_cell.angle_gamma   90.00
#
_symmetry.space_group_name_H-M   'P 1'
#
loop_
_entity.id
_entity.type
_entity.pdbx_description
1 polymer ?
#
loop_
_entity_poly.entity_id
_entity_poly.type
_entity_poly.pdbx_seq_one_letter_code
_entity_poly.pdbx_strand_id
1 'polypeptide(L)'
;MIRVAIADDHAMFVDGIESILQSEANIHLVDKCFDGSAVFQMLAGDRIDVLLLDINLPVMSGIEVTSKIQKEFPKVKVLALSMYNEKSFVTEILKNGALGYILKNTGRAELLKAIETVATGETYFSSEVTETIMSGLLKNNPAKKSSRLLIPKISRREKEVLALIVKEYTTQD
;
A
#
# COMPACT_ATOMS: atom_id res chain seq x y z
N MET A 1 12.57 10.09 -12.82
CA MET A 1 11.23 10.72 -12.63
C MET A 1 10.21 9.61 -12.44
N ILE A 2 9.51 9.62 -11.31
CA ILE A 2 8.49 8.63 -10.93
C ILE A 2 7.13 9.14 -11.45
N ARG A 3 6.42 8.33 -12.24
CA ARG A 3 5.08 8.66 -12.73
C ARG A 3 4.05 8.06 -11.81
N VAL A 4 3.28 8.94 -11.20
CA VAL A 4 2.26 8.60 -10.22
C VAL A 4 0.88 8.82 -10.83
N ALA A 5 -0.04 7.91 -10.57
CA ALA A 5 -1.47 8.13 -10.76
C ALA A 5 -2.19 7.98 -9.43
N ILE A 6 -3.36 8.59 -9.31
CA ILE A 6 -4.20 8.51 -8.12
C ILE A 6 -5.62 8.06 -8.46
N ALA A 7 -6.13 7.12 -7.69
CA ALA A 7 -7.52 6.67 -7.72
C ALA A 7 -8.15 6.84 -6.34
N ASP A 8 -9.02 7.83 -6.19
CA ASP A 8 -9.67 8.19 -4.92
C ASP A 8 -10.94 9.01 -5.19
N ASP A 9 -12.04 8.68 -4.57
CA ASP A 9 -13.32 9.38 -4.78
C ASP A 9 -13.46 10.68 -3.97
N HIS A 10 -12.49 10.99 -3.10
CA HIS A 10 -12.45 12.23 -2.33
C HIS A 10 -11.69 13.33 -3.08
N ALA A 11 -12.39 14.12 -3.89
CA ALA A 11 -11.78 15.16 -4.74
C ALA A 11 -10.83 16.11 -3.98
N MET A 12 -11.21 16.59 -2.79
CA MET A 12 -10.35 17.46 -1.97
C MET A 12 -9.03 16.80 -1.57
N PHE A 13 -9.05 15.49 -1.30
CA PHE A 13 -7.84 14.73 -0.99
C PHE A 13 -6.94 14.59 -2.23
N VAL A 14 -7.52 14.29 -3.37
CA VAL A 14 -6.81 14.24 -4.67
C VAL A 14 -6.14 15.57 -4.99
N ASP A 15 -6.85 16.69 -4.84
CA ASP A 15 -6.31 18.04 -5.08
C ASP A 15 -5.16 18.36 -4.09
N GLY A 16 -5.27 17.91 -2.84
CA GLY A 16 -4.22 18.03 -1.85
C GLY A 16 -2.94 17.26 -2.23
N ILE A 17 -3.09 16.01 -2.67
CA ILE A 17 -1.98 15.18 -3.17
C ILE A 17 -1.36 15.81 -4.42
N GLU A 18 -2.17 16.25 -5.38
CA GLU A 18 -1.70 16.94 -6.58
C GLU A 18 -0.83 18.17 -6.23
N SER A 19 -1.29 19.01 -5.31
CA SER A 19 -0.54 20.18 -4.84
C SER A 19 0.81 19.79 -4.20
N ILE A 20 0.86 18.69 -3.44
CA ILE A 20 2.09 18.17 -2.85
C ILE A 20 3.05 17.73 -3.97
N LEU A 21 2.58 16.93 -4.92
CA LEU A 21 3.42 16.34 -5.96
C LEU A 21 3.92 17.37 -6.98
N GLN A 22 3.15 18.43 -7.28
CA GLN A 22 3.56 19.50 -8.19
C GLN A 22 4.83 20.22 -7.74
N SER A 23 5.15 20.21 -6.44
CA SER A 23 6.35 20.85 -5.90
C SER A 23 7.59 19.94 -5.91
N GLU A 24 7.46 18.68 -6.37
CA GLU A 24 8.55 17.70 -6.40
C GLU A 24 9.12 17.55 -7.81
N ALA A 25 10.43 17.72 -7.94
CA ALA A 25 11.10 17.65 -9.24
C ALA A 25 11.22 16.21 -9.81
N ASN A 26 11.17 15.20 -8.94
CA ASN A 26 11.41 13.80 -9.26
C ASN A 26 10.12 12.95 -9.33
N ILE A 27 8.97 13.52 -8.98
CA ILE A 27 7.66 12.85 -9.00
C ILE A 27 6.71 13.64 -9.88
N HIS A 28 5.96 12.96 -10.74
CA HIS A 28 4.99 13.57 -11.63
C HIS A 28 3.65 12.87 -11.56
N LEU A 29 2.58 13.61 -11.20
CA LEU A 29 1.22 13.11 -11.30
C LEU A 29 0.80 13.11 -12.77
N VAL A 30 0.55 11.92 -13.30
CA VAL A 30 0.23 11.71 -14.72
C VAL A 30 -1.28 11.80 -14.95
N ASP A 31 -2.06 11.12 -14.10
CA ASP A 31 -3.50 11.01 -14.26
C ASP A 31 -4.21 10.76 -12.93
N LYS A 32 -5.52 10.98 -12.91
CA LYS A 32 -6.37 10.76 -11.74
C LYS A 32 -7.75 10.21 -12.13
N CYS A 33 -8.30 9.33 -11.31
CA CYS A 33 -9.66 8.82 -11.47
C CYS A 33 -10.36 8.71 -10.11
N PHE A 34 -11.69 8.59 -10.14
CA PHE A 34 -12.55 8.68 -8.95
C PHE A 34 -13.37 7.41 -8.68
N ASP A 35 -13.16 6.36 -9.45
CA ASP A 35 -13.77 5.05 -9.25
C ASP A 35 -12.83 3.93 -9.68
N GLY A 36 -13.06 2.72 -9.12
CA GLY A 36 -12.17 1.58 -9.35
C GLY A 36 -12.22 1.01 -10.76
N SER A 37 -13.30 1.23 -11.53
CA SER A 37 -13.42 0.73 -12.90
C SER A 37 -12.62 1.58 -13.89
N ALA A 38 -12.51 2.88 -13.64
CA ALA A 38 -11.76 3.83 -14.46
C ALA A 38 -10.24 3.60 -14.38
N VAL A 39 -9.75 2.97 -13.32
CA VAL A 39 -8.31 2.69 -13.13
C VAL A 39 -7.70 1.97 -14.33
N PHE A 40 -8.39 0.98 -14.88
CA PHE A 40 -7.83 0.17 -15.97
C PHE A 40 -7.69 0.94 -17.29
N GLN A 41 -8.63 1.84 -17.56
CA GLN A 41 -8.53 2.75 -18.71
C GLN A 41 -7.36 3.71 -18.56
N MET A 42 -7.18 4.26 -17.35
CA MET A 42 -6.05 5.13 -17.00
C MET A 42 -4.72 4.39 -17.16
N LEU A 43 -4.58 3.16 -16.65
CA LEU A 43 -3.37 2.35 -16.75
C LEU A 43 -3.04 1.89 -18.19
N ALA A 44 -4.05 1.77 -19.05
CA ALA A 44 -3.85 1.41 -20.46
C ALA A 44 -3.39 2.60 -21.32
N GLY A 45 -3.71 3.84 -20.91
CA GLY A 45 -3.37 5.06 -21.64
C GLY A 45 -1.96 5.57 -21.38
N ASP A 46 -1.52 5.52 -20.14
CA ASP A 46 -0.28 6.13 -19.70
C ASP A 46 0.66 5.13 -19.00
N ARG A 47 1.97 5.40 -19.11
CA ARG A 47 2.95 4.65 -18.35
C ARG A 47 2.99 5.17 -16.92
N ILE A 48 2.49 4.36 -16.00
CA ILE A 48 2.43 4.64 -14.56
C ILE A 48 3.41 3.71 -13.83
N ASP A 49 4.20 4.29 -12.92
CA ASP A 49 5.15 3.55 -12.10
C ASP A 49 4.53 3.20 -10.72
N VAL A 50 3.81 4.15 -10.12
CA VAL A 50 3.13 3.99 -8.82
C VAL A 50 1.68 4.45 -8.93
N LEU A 51 0.76 3.61 -8.47
CA LEU A 51 -0.65 3.97 -8.29
C LEU A 51 -0.93 4.18 -6.81
N LEU A 52 -1.33 5.40 -6.45
CA LEU A 52 -1.96 5.72 -5.16
C LEU A 52 -3.41 5.30 -5.24
N LEU A 53 -3.82 4.34 -4.41
CA LEU A 53 -5.11 3.68 -4.56
C LEU A 53 -5.89 3.69 -3.25
N ASP A 54 -7.03 4.38 -3.23
CA ASP A 54 -7.98 4.24 -2.13
C ASP A 54 -8.55 2.83 -2.08
N ILE A 55 -8.65 2.30 -0.87
CA ILE A 55 -9.26 0.98 -0.64
C ILE A 55 -10.78 1.03 -0.87
N ASN A 56 -11.42 2.13 -0.50
CA ASN A 56 -12.88 2.27 -0.51
C ASN A 56 -13.39 3.01 -1.75
N LEU A 57 -12.97 2.59 -2.94
CA LEU A 57 -13.47 3.16 -4.18
C LEU A 57 -14.89 2.68 -4.52
N PRO A 58 -15.72 3.52 -5.13
CA PRO A 58 -17.01 3.10 -5.68
C PRO A 58 -16.80 2.19 -6.90
N VAL A 59 -17.85 1.44 -7.25
CA VAL A 59 -17.96 0.51 -8.38
C VAL A 59 -17.08 -0.73 -8.20
N MET A 60 -15.78 -0.56 -7.92
CA MET A 60 -14.84 -1.66 -7.66
C MET A 60 -13.88 -1.24 -6.55
N SER A 61 -13.80 -2.03 -5.50
CA SER A 61 -12.94 -1.77 -4.35
C SER A 61 -11.45 -1.76 -4.72
N GLY A 62 -10.64 -0.98 -3.98
CA GLY A 62 -9.19 -0.96 -4.20
C GLY A 62 -8.52 -2.34 -4.02
N ILE A 63 -9.11 -3.22 -3.22
CA ILE A 63 -8.62 -4.61 -3.06
C ILE A 63 -8.80 -5.39 -4.37
N GLU A 64 -10.00 -5.32 -4.98
CA GLU A 64 -10.28 -5.96 -6.26
C GLU A 64 -9.44 -5.36 -7.39
N VAL A 65 -9.29 -4.03 -7.41
CA VAL A 65 -8.42 -3.31 -8.35
C VAL A 65 -6.99 -3.84 -8.23
N THR A 66 -6.44 -3.91 -7.01
CA THR A 66 -5.07 -4.40 -6.76
C THR A 66 -4.88 -5.82 -7.27
N SER A 67 -5.85 -6.71 -7.01
CA SER A 67 -5.80 -8.11 -7.49
C SER A 67 -5.74 -8.21 -9.02
N LYS A 68 -6.47 -7.35 -9.74
CA LYS A 68 -6.44 -7.30 -11.21
C LYS A 68 -5.15 -6.69 -11.73
N ILE A 69 -4.66 -5.60 -11.12
CA ILE A 69 -3.38 -4.95 -11.50
C ILE A 69 -2.24 -5.95 -11.45
N GLN A 70 -2.15 -6.80 -10.44
CA GLN A 70 -1.10 -7.82 -10.34
C GLN A 70 -1.06 -8.78 -11.55
N LYS A 71 -2.19 -9.00 -12.20
CA LYS A 71 -2.31 -9.91 -13.36
C LYS A 71 -2.10 -9.19 -14.69
N GLU A 72 -2.72 -8.02 -14.84
CA GLU A 72 -2.82 -7.30 -16.10
C GLU A 72 -1.73 -6.22 -16.27
N PHE A 73 -1.31 -5.59 -15.15
CA PHE A 73 -0.32 -4.52 -15.12
C PHE A 73 0.79 -4.76 -14.08
N PRO A 74 1.54 -5.88 -14.13
CA PRO A 74 2.46 -6.29 -13.06
C PRO A 74 3.65 -5.33 -12.84
N LYS A 75 3.86 -4.38 -13.72
CA LYS A 75 4.88 -3.33 -13.57
C LYS A 75 4.42 -2.17 -12.71
N VAL A 76 3.11 -1.96 -12.57
CA VAL A 76 2.54 -0.89 -11.76
C VAL A 76 2.63 -1.29 -10.28
N LYS A 77 3.18 -0.41 -9.47
CA LYS A 77 3.32 -0.60 -8.03
C LYS A 77 2.13 0.05 -7.33
N VAL A 78 1.45 -0.69 -6.48
CA VAL A 78 0.29 -0.18 -5.74
C VAL A 78 0.71 0.24 -4.34
N LEU A 79 0.47 1.53 -4.02
CA LEU A 79 0.52 2.10 -2.68
C LEU A 79 -0.91 2.39 -2.22
N ALA A 80 -1.42 1.59 -1.29
CA ALA A 80 -2.76 1.72 -0.77
C ALA A 80 -2.90 2.93 0.16
N LEU A 81 -3.98 3.67 -0.01
CA LEU A 81 -4.41 4.78 0.85
C LEU A 81 -5.67 4.39 1.60
N SER A 82 -5.78 4.74 2.88
CA SER A 82 -6.98 4.46 3.67
C SER A 82 -7.18 5.45 4.80
N MET A 83 -8.45 5.69 5.16
CA MET A 83 -8.80 6.36 6.43
C MET A 83 -8.68 5.43 7.63
N TYR A 84 -8.60 4.11 7.41
CA TYR A 84 -8.71 3.09 8.44
C TYR A 84 -7.41 2.29 8.58
N ASN A 85 -7.09 1.98 9.82
CA ASN A 85 -5.93 1.17 10.21
C ASN A 85 -6.38 -0.25 10.67
N GLU A 86 -7.38 -0.82 10.00
CA GLU A 86 -7.87 -2.14 10.36
C GLU A 86 -6.99 -3.25 9.76
N LYS A 87 -6.55 -4.17 10.62
CA LYS A 87 -5.70 -5.31 10.23
C LYS A 87 -6.25 -6.11 9.06
N SER A 88 -7.57 -6.28 8.98
CA SER A 88 -8.25 -6.99 7.90
C SER A 88 -7.94 -6.39 6.54
N PHE A 89 -8.14 -5.08 6.39
CA PHE A 89 -7.88 -4.36 5.14
C PHE A 89 -6.39 -4.38 4.78
N VAL A 90 -5.52 -4.09 5.75
CA VAL A 90 -4.06 -4.13 5.54
C VAL A 90 -3.63 -5.50 5.04
N THR A 91 -4.05 -6.57 5.73
CA THR A 91 -3.66 -7.94 5.36
C THR A 91 -4.19 -8.32 3.98
N GLU A 92 -5.43 -7.95 3.68
CA GLU A 92 -6.09 -8.34 2.44
C GLU A 92 -5.46 -7.65 1.22
N ILE A 93 -5.23 -6.35 1.28
CA ILE A 93 -4.66 -5.62 0.14
C ILE A 93 -3.21 -6.02 -0.13
N LEU A 94 -2.43 -6.33 0.92
CA LEU A 94 -1.07 -6.85 0.77
C LEU A 94 -1.04 -8.24 0.13
N LYS A 95 -1.96 -9.14 0.51
CA LYS A 95 -2.12 -10.46 -0.13
C LYS A 95 -2.45 -10.33 -1.61
N ASN A 96 -3.17 -9.29 -2.00
CA ASN A 96 -3.52 -9.00 -3.37
C ASN A 96 -2.41 -8.27 -4.15
N GLY A 97 -1.29 -7.93 -3.51
CA GLY A 97 -0.09 -7.50 -4.20
C GLY A 97 0.27 -6.03 -4.05
N ALA A 98 -0.42 -5.25 -3.20
CA ALA A 98 0.05 -3.92 -2.86
C ALA A 98 1.46 -4.00 -2.22
N LEU A 99 2.30 -3.04 -2.55
CA LEU A 99 3.65 -2.91 -1.99
C LEU A 99 3.69 -1.98 -0.78
N GLY A 100 2.66 -1.16 -0.58
CA GLY A 100 2.62 -0.29 0.58
C GLY A 100 1.21 0.01 1.04
N TYR A 101 1.13 0.52 2.27
CA TYR A 101 -0.10 0.97 2.90
C TYR A 101 0.19 2.17 3.80
N ILE A 102 -0.46 3.28 3.54
CA ILE A 102 -0.38 4.48 4.37
C ILE A 102 -1.79 5.01 4.68
N LEU A 103 -1.90 5.75 5.77
CA LEU A 103 -3.15 6.40 6.15
C LEU A 103 -3.30 7.73 5.42
N LYS A 104 -4.52 8.14 5.12
CA LYS A 104 -4.81 9.42 4.45
C LYS A 104 -4.49 10.65 5.31
N ASN A 105 -4.28 10.48 6.62
CA ASN A 105 -3.79 11.53 7.53
C ASN A 105 -2.26 11.64 7.56
N THR A 106 -1.56 10.84 6.80
CA THR A 106 -0.10 10.84 6.66
C THR A 106 0.39 12.20 6.16
N GLY A 107 1.47 12.71 6.76
CA GLY A 107 2.08 13.98 6.36
C GLY A 107 2.82 13.90 5.02
N ARG A 108 3.09 15.09 4.42
CA ARG A 108 3.79 15.21 3.12
C ARG A 108 5.08 14.40 3.03
N ALA A 109 5.97 14.53 4.02
CA ALA A 109 7.27 13.87 3.99
C ALA A 109 7.16 12.34 3.94
N GLU A 110 6.23 11.79 4.69
CA GLU A 110 5.97 10.35 4.72
C GLU A 110 5.34 9.85 3.43
N LEU A 111 4.39 10.61 2.84
CA LEU A 111 3.80 10.29 1.54
C LEU A 111 4.87 10.20 0.45
N LEU A 112 5.75 11.20 0.36
CA LEU A 112 6.83 11.24 -0.63
C LEU A 112 7.80 10.06 -0.44
N LYS A 113 8.21 9.79 0.79
CA LYS A 113 9.05 8.64 1.13
C LYS A 113 8.39 7.32 0.74
N ALA A 114 7.09 7.18 0.99
CA ALA A 114 6.33 5.98 0.61
C ALA A 114 6.31 5.78 -0.92
N ILE A 115 6.04 6.84 -1.68
CA ILE A 115 6.05 6.80 -3.16
C ILE A 115 7.43 6.39 -3.68
N GLU A 116 8.50 7.01 -3.19
CA GLU A 116 9.86 6.72 -3.61
C GLU A 116 10.26 5.26 -3.29
N THR A 117 9.96 4.80 -2.08
CA THR A 117 10.24 3.42 -1.65
C THR A 117 9.48 2.40 -2.51
N VAL A 118 8.18 2.60 -2.70
CA VAL A 118 7.35 1.70 -3.51
C VAL A 118 7.78 1.70 -4.98
N ALA A 119 8.20 2.85 -5.51
CA ALA A 119 8.70 2.95 -6.89
C ALA A 119 9.92 2.06 -7.15
N THR A 120 10.79 1.84 -6.16
CA THR A 120 11.92 0.90 -6.26
C THR A 120 11.49 -0.58 -6.21
N GLY A 121 10.25 -0.85 -5.83
CA GLY A 121 9.72 -2.21 -5.63
C GLY A 121 9.86 -2.71 -4.18
N GLU A 122 10.30 -1.85 -3.28
CA GLU A 122 10.34 -2.13 -1.85
C GLU A 122 8.99 -1.87 -1.19
N THR A 123 8.75 -2.49 -0.04
CA THR A 123 7.51 -2.31 0.71
C THR A 123 7.61 -1.12 1.64
N TYR A 124 6.49 -0.40 1.81
CA TYR A 124 6.39 0.72 2.75
C TYR A 124 5.10 0.65 3.58
N PHE A 125 5.23 0.84 4.88
CA PHE A 125 4.11 0.95 5.82
C PHE A 125 4.32 2.14 6.73
N SER A 126 3.27 2.93 6.98
CA SER A 126 3.33 3.95 8.02
C SER A 126 3.52 3.30 9.40
N SER A 127 4.06 4.06 10.36
CA SER A 127 4.32 3.56 11.72
C SER A 127 3.08 2.95 12.35
N GLU A 128 1.93 3.63 12.23
CA GLU A 128 0.65 3.15 12.78
C GLU A 128 0.19 1.83 12.14
N VAL A 129 0.41 1.67 10.83
CA VAL A 129 0.09 0.42 10.11
C VAL A 129 1.02 -0.70 10.54
N THR A 130 2.30 -0.41 10.72
CA THR A 130 3.29 -1.35 11.22
C THR A 130 2.91 -1.88 12.60
N GLU A 131 2.52 -1.00 13.54
CA GLU A 131 2.05 -1.39 14.87
C GLU A 131 0.82 -2.30 14.80
N THR A 132 -0.11 -2.01 13.90
CA THR A 132 -1.32 -2.83 13.69
C THR A 132 -0.96 -4.24 13.19
N ILE A 133 -0.05 -4.35 12.25
CA ILE A 133 0.45 -5.64 11.74
C ILE A 133 1.12 -6.41 12.88
N MET A 134 2.03 -5.78 13.62
CA MET A 134 2.78 -6.39 14.73
C MET A 134 1.87 -6.85 15.86
N SER A 135 0.92 -6.00 16.31
CA SER A 135 -0.03 -6.35 17.37
C SER A 135 -0.93 -7.53 16.97
N GLY A 136 -1.24 -7.62 15.69
CA GLY A 136 -2.01 -8.72 15.14
C GLY A 136 -1.26 -10.05 15.10
N LEU A 137 0.05 -10.02 14.88
CA LEU A 137 0.91 -11.21 14.93
C LEU A 137 1.06 -11.72 16.38
N LEU A 138 1.21 -10.81 17.33
CA LEU A 138 1.34 -11.15 18.76
C LEU A 138 0.04 -11.71 19.36
N LYS A 139 -1.15 -11.20 18.93
CA LYS A 139 -2.45 -11.70 19.40
C LYS A 139 -2.84 -13.06 18.84
N ASN A 140 -2.28 -13.46 17.72
CA ASN A 140 -2.49 -14.80 17.13
C ASN A 140 -1.57 -15.86 17.70
N ASN A 141 -0.81 -15.54 18.78
CA ASN A 141 -0.06 -16.53 19.54
C ASN A 141 -0.90 -16.96 20.76
N PRO A 142 -1.70 -18.03 20.72
CA PRO A 142 -2.36 -18.57 21.87
C PRO A 142 -1.30 -19.22 22.78
N ALA A 143 -0.70 -18.39 23.65
CA ALA A 143 0.08 -18.90 24.74
C ALA A 143 -0.84 -19.70 25.67
N LYS A 144 -0.61 -21.03 25.67
CA LYS A 144 -1.10 -22.08 26.56
C LYS A 144 -2.25 -22.95 26.03
N LYS A 145 -1.86 -23.93 25.19
CA LYS A 145 -2.18 -25.34 25.53
C LYS A 145 -1.11 -26.21 24.89
N SER A 146 -0.45 -26.98 25.74
CA SER A 146 0.61 -27.92 25.48
C SER A 146 0.29 -28.88 24.32
N SER A 147 1.36 -29.24 23.62
CA SER A 147 1.58 -30.37 22.74
C SER A 147 1.48 -30.17 21.24
N ARG A 148 2.66 -30.36 20.65
CA ARG A 148 3.00 -30.55 19.24
C ARG A 148 3.01 -29.30 18.36
N LEU A 149 4.23 -28.87 18.11
CA LEU A 149 4.69 -27.92 17.10
C LEU A 149 4.00 -28.16 15.75
N LEU A 150 2.90 -27.47 15.53
CA LEU A 150 2.46 -27.10 14.19
C LEU A 150 2.91 -25.66 13.98
N ILE A 151 4.10 -25.50 13.43
CA ILE A 151 4.58 -24.20 12.92
C ILE A 151 3.57 -23.78 11.85
N PRO A 152 2.85 -22.66 12.02
CA PRO A 152 2.02 -22.16 10.94
C PRO A 152 2.91 -21.96 9.71
N LYS A 153 2.53 -22.51 8.59
CA LYS A 153 3.26 -22.28 7.33
C LYS A 153 3.06 -20.80 6.95
N ILE A 154 3.96 -19.96 7.42
CA ILE A 154 4.05 -18.56 7.01
C ILE A 154 4.42 -18.60 5.52
N SER A 155 3.61 -17.98 4.68
CA SER A 155 3.87 -17.90 3.25
C SER A 155 5.20 -17.18 3.00
N ARG A 156 5.81 -17.41 1.84
CA ARG A 156 7.09 -16.79 1.49
C ARG A 156 7.03 -15.25 1.58
N ARG A 157 5.91 -14.66 1.20
CA ARG A 157 5.66 -13.23 1.22
C ARG A 157 5.45 -12.68 2.64
N GLU A 158 4.78 -13.43 3.53
CA GLU A 158 4.66 -13.08 4.94
C GLU A 158 6.03 -13.11 5.65
N LYS A 159 6.94 -14.00 5.26
CA LYS A 159 8.32 -14.02 5.75
C LYS A 159 9.13 -12.81 5.26
N GLU A 160 8.94 -12.41 4.01
CA GLU A 160 9.60 -11.23 3.44
C GLU A 160 9.14 -9.94 4.14
N VAL A 161 7.84 -9.79 4.38
CA VAL A 161 7.28 -8.66 5.14
C VAL A 161 7.82 -8.63 6.58
N LEU A 162 7.86 -9.78 7.26
CA LEU A 162 8.42 -9.88 8.61
C LEU A 162 9.91 -9.55 8.65
N ALA A 163 10.69 -10.00 7.67
CA ALA A 163 12.13 -9.72 7.60
C ALA A 163 12.40 -8.22 7.38
N LEU A 164 11.56 -7.53 6.59
CA LEU A 164 11.67 -6.09 6.37
C LEU A 164 11.32 -5.29 7.62
N ILE A 165 10.25 -5.65 8.32
CA ILE A 165 9.83 -5.02 9.58
C ILE A 165 10.93 -5.15 10.64
N VAL A 166 11.52 -6.34 10.80
CA VAL A 166 12.62 -6.55 11.75
C VAL A 166 13.85 -5.73 11.39
N LYS A 167 14.16 -5.58 10.10
CA LYS A 167 15.32 -4.82 9.63
C LYS A 167 15.19 -3.32 9.89
N GLU A 168 13.99 -2.74 9.78
CA GLU A 168 13.75 -1.34 10.12
C GLU A 168 13.89 -1.06 11.64
N TYR A 169 13.42 -1.98 12.49
CA TYR A 169 13.53 -1.82 13.95
C TYR A 169 14.95 -1.95 14.49
N THR A 170 15.84 -2.67 13.79
CA THR A 170 17.25 -2.83 14.21
C THR A 170 18.19 -1.74 13.71
N THR A 171 17.70 -0.78 12.92
CA THR A 171 18.53 0.31 12.35
C THR A 171 18.34 1.66 13.08
N GLN A 172 17.61 1.69 14.20
CA GLN A 172 17.35 2.91 15.01
C GLN A 172 18.09 2.91 16.37
N ASP A 173 19.24 2.24 16.50
CA ASP A 173 20.20 2.42 17.61
C ASP A 173 21.45 3.15 17.13
#